data_4fde405e18fa19f4ce1528b67bc2b214
#
_entry.id   4fde405e18fa19f4ce1528b67bc2b214
#
_cell.length_a   1.000
_cell.length_b   1.000
_cell.length_c   1.000
_cell.angle_alpha   90.00
_cell.angle_beta   90.00
_cell.angle_gamma   90.00
#
_symmetry.space_group_name_H-M   'P 1'
#
loop_
_entity.id
_entity.type
_entity.pdbx_description
1 polymer ?
#
loop_
_entity_poly.entity_id
_entity_poly.type
_entity_poly.pdbx_seq_one_letter_code
_entity_poly.pdbx_strand_id
1 'polypeptide(L)'
;MKKRLLWRGIDAEVHEVSLGQNFNPNDYDIFFIGGGQDFEQSVLLKDLKGEKGKNIIKAIEDEKVFLAICGGYQMLGQYYKTWDGKQCDFLGALNLYTVGEKKRLIGDFSFKLDE
;
A
#
# COMPACT_ATOMS: atom_id res chain seq x y z
N MET A 1 11.35 -3.70 -11.45
CA MET A 1 11.96 -2.49 -10.84
C MET A 1 13.48 -2.56 -10.91
N LYS A 2 14.19 -3.52 -10.30
CA LYS A 2 15.65 -3.65 -10.28
C LYS A 2 16.33 -3.46 -11.66
N LYS A 3 15.87 -4.17 -12.70
CA LYS A 3 16.41 -4.07 -14.07
C LYS A 3 16.33 -2.66 -14.66
N ARG A 4 15.25 -1.91 -14.38
CA ARG A 4 15.09 -0.53 -14.88
C ARG A 4 15.98 0.47 -14.14
N LEU A 5 16.25 0.24 -12.88
CA LEU A 5 17.21 1.03 -12.10
C LEU A 5 18.63 0.81 -12.62
N LEU A 6 18.99 -0.45 -12.86
CA LEU A 6 20.30 -0.81 -13.44
C LEU A 6 20.53 -0.14 -14.81
N TRP A 7 19.50 -0.08 -15.68
CA TRP A 7 19.59 0.63 -16.97
C TRP A 7 19.86 2.13 -16.82
N ARG A 8 19.59 2.69 -15.67
CA ARG A 8 19.86 4.10 -15.34
C ARG A 8 21.14 4.28 -14.51
N GLY A 9 21.95 3.23 -14.42
CA GLY A 9 23.20 3.25 -13.63
C GLY A 9 23.00 3.26 -12.13
N ILE A 10 21.79 2.91 -11.65
CA ILE A 10 21.47 2.84 -10.22
C ILE A 10 21.53 1.38 -9.79
N ASP A 11 22.46 1.06 -8.91
CA ASP A 11 22.51 -0.25 -8.25
C ASP A 11 21.49 -0.27 -7.09
N ALA A 12 20.69 -1.33 -7.04
CA ALA A 12 19.65 -1.47 -6.04
C ALA A 12 19.48 -2.93 -5.60
N GLU A 13 19.36 -3.14 -4.32
CA GLU A 13 18.89 -4.39 -3.74
C GLU A 13 17.38 -4.38 -3.57
N VAL A 14 16.73 -5.49 -3.87
CA VAL A 14 15.30 -5.68 -3.68
C VAL A 14 15.10 -6.80 -2.68
N HIS A 15 14.52 -6.45 -1.54
CA HIS A 15 14.18 -7.39 -0.49
C HIS A 15 12.68 -7.61 -0.48
N GLU A 16 12.27 -8.85 -0.50
CA GLU A 16 10.87 -9.24 -0.38
C GLU A 16 10.54 -9.48 1.10
N VAL A 17 9.47 -8.87 1.57
CA VAL A 17 8.95 -9.04 2.93
C VAL A 17 7.62 -9.76 2.87
N SER A 18 7.63 -11.05 3.17
CA SER A 18 6.45 -11.92 3.14
C SER A 18 5.63 -11.83 4.43
N LEU A 19 4.48 -12.52 4.45
CA LEU A 19 3.62 -12.65 5.63
C LEU A 19 4.41 -13.18 6.84
N GLY A 20 4.17 -12.61 8.01
CA GLY A 20 4.85 -13.00 9.25
C GLY A 20 6.29 -12.51 9.36
N GLN A 21 6.86 -11.95 8.32
CA GLN A 21 8.19 -11.33 8.37
C GLN A 21 8.07 -9.86 8.73
N ASN A 22 9.03 -9.37 9.47
CA ASN A 22 9.15 -7.97 9.82
C ASN A 22 10.35 -7.33 9.13
N PHE A 23 10.44 -6.01 9.14
CA PHE A 23 11.53 -5.25 8.58
C PHE A 23 11.81 -4.01 9.43
N ASN A 24 13.05 -3.52 9.38
CA ASN A 24 13.40 -2.24 9.95
C ASN A 24 13.27 -1.14 8.87
N PRO A 25 12.41 -0.14 9.04
CA PRO A 25 12.22 0.90 8.02
C PRO A 25 13.48 1.72 7.71
N ASN A 26 14.45 1.75 8.62
CA ASN A 26 15.70 2.48 8.42
C ASN A 26 16.65 1.81 7.40
N ASP A 27 16.44 0.52 7.12
CA ASP A 27 17.30 -0.24 6.20
C ASP A 27 16.91 -0.04 4.72
N TYR A 28 15.85 0.74 4.44
CA TYR A 28 15.29 0.88 3.11
C TYR A 28 15.04 2.35 2.73
N ASP A 29 15.22 2.64 1.45
CA ASP A 29 14.97 3.95 0.86
C ASP A 29 13.61 4.04 0.20
N ILE A 30 13.13 2.94 -0.41
CA ILE A 30 11.89 2.87 -1.17
C ILE A 30 11.09 1.64 -0.75
N PHE A 31 9.80 1.83 -0.51
CA PHE A 31 8.86 0.77 -0.22
C PHE A 31 7.89 0.57 -1.38
N PHE A 32 7.64 -0.68 -1.73
CA PHE A 32 6.65 -1.05 -2.73
C PHE A 32 5.59 -1.94 -2.11
N ILE A 33 4.32 -1.53 -2.24
CA ILE A 33 3.18 -2.33 -1.80
C ILE A 33 2.31 -2.60 -3.04
N GLY A 34 2.27 -3.84 -3.47
CA GLY A 34 1.46 -4.28 -4.61
C GLY A 34 -0.03 -4.34 -4.30
N GLY A 35 -0.82 -4.50 -5.35
CA GLY A 35 -2.24 -4.78 -5.24
C GLY A 35 -2.53 -6.24 -4.90
N GLY A 36 -3.78 -6.50 -4.53
CA GLY A 36 -4.32 -7.83 -4.27
C GLY A 36 -5.85 -7.79 -4.28
N GLN A 37 -6.47 -8.96 -4.32
CA GLN A 37 -7.92 -9.10 -4.22
C GLN A 37 -8.40 -9.03 -2.76
N ASP A 38 -9.71 -8.89 -2.55
CA ASP A 38 -10.31 -8.70 -1.22
C ASP A 38 -9.93 -9.78 -0.20
N PHE A 39 -9.81 -11.04 -0.65
CA PHE A 39 -9.37 -12.13 0.22
C PHE A 39 -7.92 -11.94 0.68
N GLU A 40 -7.03 -11.60 -0.23
CA GLU A 40 -5.61 -11.36 0.05
C GLU A 40 -5.45 -10.15 0.98
N GLN A 41 -6.25 -9.11 0.79
CA GLN A 41 -6.28 -7.96 1.69
C GLN A 41 -6.66 -8.36 3.12
N SER A 42 -7.63 -9.26 3.31
CA SER A 42 -8.05 -9.71 4.64
C SER A 42 -6.97 -10.50 5.39
N VAL A 43 -6.15 -11.25 4.66
CA VAL A 43 -5.00 -11.98 5.21
C VAL A 43 -3.88 -11.01 5.57
N LEU A 44 -3.56 -10.08 4.66
CA LEU A 44 -2.54 -9.05 4.86
C LEU A 44 -2.88 -8.13 6.04
N LEU A 45 -4.15 -7.78 6.22
CA LEU A 45 -4.58 -6.93 7.33
C LEU A 45 -4.24 -7.50 8.71
N LYS A 46 -4.32 -8.82 8.87
CA LYS A 46 -3.94 -9.46 10.14
C LYS A 46 -2.44 -9.27 10.43
N ASP A 47 -1.62 -9.37 9.40
CA ASP A 47 -0.18 -9.16 9.47
C ASP A 47 0.17 -7.67 9.70
N LEU A 48 -0.57 -6.77 9.05
CA LEU A 48 -0.40 -5.32 9.18
C LEU A 48 -0.91 -4.75 10.52
N LYS A 49 -1.77 -5.43 11.25
CA LYS A 49 -2.18 -5.02 12.60
C LYS A 49 -1.09 -5.19 13.66
N GLY A 50 0.01 -5.88 13.33
CA GLY A 50 1.16 -6.10 14.20
C GLY A 50 2.24 -5.03 14.05
N GLU A 51 3.46 -5.45 14.33
CA GLU A 51 4.65 -4.61 14.29
C GLU A 51 5.00 -4.12 12.87
N LYS A 52 4.71 -4.95 11.86
CA LYS A 52 4.89 -4.57 10.46
C LYS A 52 4.13 -3.30 10.09
N GLY A 53 2.87 -3.19 10.52
CA GLY A 53 2.07 -2.00 10.27
C GLY A 53 2.62 -0.76 10.97
N LYS A 54 3.12 -0.88 12.19
CA LYS A 54 3.79 0.22 12.90
C LYS A 54 5.03 0.68 12.15
N ASN A 55 5.80 -0.26 11.60
CA ASN A 55 7.00 0.06 10.82
C ASN A 55 6.66 0.73 9.48
N ILE A 56 5.52 0.38 8.85
CA ILE A 56 5.01 1.07 7.67
C ILE A 56 4.61 2.50 8.02
N ILE A 57 3.84 2.70 9.09
CA ILE A 57 3.43 4.03 9.56
C ILE A 57 4.66 4.88 9.85
N LYS A 58 5.61 4.32 10.60
CA LYS A 58 6.88 5.01 10.90
C LYS A 58 7.63 5.41 9.65
N ALA A 59 7.73 4.52 8.65
CA ALA A 59 8.40 4.85 7.40
C ALA A 59 7.72 5.98 6.63
N ILE A 60 6.38 6.07 6.69
CA ILE A 60 5.61 7.17 6.09
C ILE A 60 5.85 8.47 6.86
N GLU A 61 5.82 8.43 8.19
CA GLU A 61 6.11 9.59 9.06
C GLU A 61 7.55 10.10 8.89
N ASP A 62 8.49 9.20 8.65
CA ASP A 62 9.90 9.51 8.34
C ASP A 62 10.12 9.96 6.88
N GLU A 63 9.04 10.25 6.13
CA GLU A 63 9.06 10.74 4.74
C GLU A 63 9.77 9.81 3.75
N LYS A 64 9.78 8.50 4.00
CA LYS A 64 10.32 7.51 3.07
C LYS A 64 9.46 7.41 1.82
N VAL A 65 10.07 7.05 0.70
CA VAL A 65 9.37 6.93 -0.58
C VAL A 65 8.52 5.65 -0.63
N PHE A 66 7.22 5.81 -0.91
CA PHE A 66 6.28 4.71 -1.08
C PHE A 66 5.68 4.69 -2.49
N LEU A 67 5.66 3.49 -3.08
CA LEU A 67 4.85 3.18 -4.25
C LEU A 67 3.82 2.13 -3.87
N ALA A 68 2.59 2.57 -3.65
CA ALA A 68 1.48 1.71 -3.30
C ALA A 68 0.47 1.61 -4.44
N ILE A 69 0.10 0.40 -4.83
CA ILE A 69 -0.73 0.15 -6.01
C ILE A 69 -2.04 -0.53 -5.61
N CYS A 70 -3.17 -0.01 -6.11
CA CYS A 70 -4.50 -0.62 -6.01
C CYS A 70 -4.85 -0.96 -4.54
N GLY A 71 -5.04 -2.25 -4.21
CA GLY A 71 -5.31 -2.71 -2.85
C GLY A 71 -4.23 -2.33 -1.83
N GLY A 72 -2.97 -2.28 -2.25
CA GLY A 72 -1.88 -1.81 -1.39
C GLY A 72 -2.04 -0.35 -0.98
N TYR A 73 -2.48 0.51 -1.91
CA TYR A 73 -2.80 1.91 -1.60
C TYR A 73 -4.02 2.04 -0.68
N GLN A 74 -5.07 1.25 -0.94
CA GLN A 74 -6.28 1.24 -0.11
C GLN A 74 -5.96 0.86 1.35
N MET A 75 -5.13 -0.16 1.56
CA MET A 75 -4.73 -0.63 2.90
C MET A 75 -3.95 0.40 3.73
N LEU A 76 -3.33 1.39 3.12
CA LEU A 76 -2.72 2.52 3.83
C LEU A 76 -3.75 3.51 4.38
N GLY A 77 -4.99 3.48 3.87
CA GLY A 77 -6.09 4.33 4.31
C GLY A 77 -6.70 3.88 5.64
N GLN A 78 -7.81 4.51 5.99
CA GLN A 78 -8.51 4.30 7.26
C GLN A 78 -9.38 3.04 7.22
N TYR A 79 -10.20 2.88 6.17
CA TYR A 79 -11.12 1.75 6.03
C TYR A 79 -11.54 1.52 4.57
N TYR A 80 -12.08 0.34 4.34
CA TYR A 80 -12.85 -0.01 3.16
C TYR A 80 -14.28 -0.36 3.55
N LYS A 81 -15.24 0.28 2.94
CA LYS A 81 -16.67 -0.02 3.10
C LYS A 81 -17.20 -0.63 1.81
N THR A 82 -17.71 -1.84 1.91
CA THR A 82 -18.33 -2.54 0.76
C THR A 82 -19.71 -1.95 0.43
N TRP A 83 -20.20 -2.20 -0.77
CA TRP A 83 -21.50 -1.72 -1.22
C TRP A 83 -22.67 -2.25 -0.37
N ASP A 84 -22.52 -3.40 0.28
CA ASP A 84 -23.50 -4.01 1.20
C ASP A 84 -23.39 -3.50 2.65
N GLY A 85 -22.51 -2.51 2.87
CA GLY A 85 -22.37 -1.79 4.14
C GLY A 85 -21.38 -2.39 5.12
N LYS A 86 -20.71 -3.49 4.80
CA LYS A 86 -19.64 -4.03 5.64
C LYS A 86 -18.43 -3.09 5.60
N GLN A 87 -17.84 -2.86 6.75
CA GLN A 87 -16.62 -2.06 6.87
C GLN A 87 -15.46 -2.90 7.38
N CYS A 88 -14.31 -2.70 6.78
CA CYS A 88 -13.05 -3.28 7.19
C CYS A 88 -12.05 -2.16 7.48
N ASP A 89 -11.59 -2.05 8.72
CA ASP A 89 -10.62 -1.03 9.10
C ASP A 89 -9.23 -1.42 8.63
N PHE A 90 -8.55 -0.47 8.03
CA PHE A 90 -7.23 -0.59 7.45
C PHE A 90 -6.15 0.00 8.36
N LEU A 91 -4.97 0.30 7.81
CA LEU A 91 -3.81 0.73 8.60
C LEU A 91 -3.97 2.13 9.20
N GLY A 92 -4.73 3.01 8.55
CA GLY A 92 -4.95 4.38 9.01
C GLY A 92 -3.74 5.30 8.86
N ALA A 93 -2.74 4.91 8.07
CA ALA A 93 -1.55 5.72 7.82
C ALA A 93 -1.82 6.97 6.99
N LEU A 94 -2.83 6.91 6.12
CA LEU A 94 -3.25 8.01 5.26
C LEU A 94 -4.70 8.42 5.55
N ASN A 95 -4.98 9.71 5.45
CA ASN A 95 -6.34 10.25 5.62
C ASN A 95 -7.17 10.06 4.34
N LEU A 96 -7.41 8.81 3.99
CA LEU A 96 -8.27 8.40 2.89
C LEU A 96 -9.08 7.15 3.26
N TYR A 97 -10.15 6.91 2.53
CA TYR A 97 -10.97 5.71 2.69
C TYR A 97 -11.51 5.26 1.33
N THR A 98 -11.91 4.01 1.25
CA THR A 98 -12.49 3.43 0.05
C THR A 98 -13.95 3.06 0.30
N VAL A 99 -14.85 3.43 -0.62
CA VAL A 99 -16.25 3.02 -0.62
C VAL A 99 -16.53 2.27 -1.92
N GLY A 100 -16.94 1.01 -1.78
CA GLY A 100 -17.40 0.20 -2.90
C GLY A 100 -18.83 0.54 -3.29
N GLU A 101 -19.09 0.67 -4.57
CA GLU A 101 -20.42 0.86 -5.14
C GLU A 101 -20.83 -0.34 -5.99
N LYS A 102 -22.16 -0.50 -6.20
CA LYS A 102 -22.68 -1.56 -7.09
C LYS A 102 -22.21 -1.38 -8.54
N LYS A 103 -22.07 -0.13 -8.98
CA LYS A 103 -21.64 0.20 -10.34
C LYS A 103 -20.11 0.33 -10.37
N ARG A 104 -19.48 -0.44 -11.22
CA ARG A 104 -18.03 -0.29 -11.45
C ARG A 104 -17.75 0.96 -12.26
N LEU A 105 -16.76 1.71 -11.83
CA LEU A 105 -16.20 2.82 -12.60
C LEU A 105 -15.16 2.22 -13.55
N ILE A 106 -15.53 2.11 -14.83
CA ILE A 106 -14.66 1.61 -15.90
C ILE A 106 -14.68 2.64 -17.02
N GLY A 107 -13.52 3.12 -17.41
CA GLY A 107 -13.38 4.10 -18.49
C GLY A 107 -12.02 4.76 -18.48
N ASP A 108 -11.74 5.46 -19.55
CA ASP A 108 -10.55 6.33 -19.65
C ASP A 108 -10.91 7.71 -19.12
N PHE A 109 -10.03 8.29 -18.34
CA PHE A 109 -10.17 9.66 -17.86
C PHE A 109 -8.81 10.36 -17.82
N SER A 110 -8.85 11.67 -17.99
CA SER A 110 -7.68 12.52 -17.84
C SER A 110 -7.90 13.45 -16.65
N PHE A 111 -6.90 13.65 -15.86
CA PHE A 111 -6.92 14.59 -14.75
C PHE A 111 -5.65 15.44 -14.74
N LYS A 112 -5.76 16.60 -14.14
CA LYS A 112 -4.63 17.48 -13.89
C LYS A 112 -4.32 17.43 -12.40
N LEU A 113 -3.06 17.22 -12.08
CA LEU A 113 -2.59 17.41 -10.70
C LEU A 113 -2.30 18.89 -10.50
N ASP A 114 -2.87 19.46 -9.46
CA ASP A 114 -2.44 20.77 -8.98
C ASP A 114 -1.12 20.57 -8.21
N GLU A 115 -0.13 21.38 -8.55
CA GLU A 115 1.18 21.38 -7.89
C GLU A 115 1.11 22.04 -6.52
#